data_e8d472781faca8f50b3b122f5dddb7eb
#
_entry.id   e8d472781faca8f50b3b122f5dddb7eb
#
_cell.length_a   1.000
_cell.length_b   1.000
_cell.length_c   1.000
_cell.angle_alpha   90.00
_cell.angle_beta   90.00
_cell.angle_gamma   90.00
#
_symmetry.space_group_name_H-M   'P 1'
#
loop_
_entity.id
_entity.type
_entity.pdbx_description
1 polymer ?
#
loop_
_entity_poly.entity_id
_entity_poly.type
_entity_poly.pdbx_seq_one_letter_code
_entity_poly.pdbx_strand_id
1 'polypeptide(L)'
;FFGEVHENRVNVIVANLSVTDKDQPHTSAWGAVYRIIAGDPTGRFSIPTDPTSNEGLLTVVKPVDFELTRSFMLIVEADNEVPLVRGIQSPRQSTATVSVRILDMNESPEFSPNPKSIKLEEGLPAGSLLYTFTAQDPDRFMRQTIKYSKIYDPANWLEIDQFSGRISTIAVLDRESHYIKNNLYNVTFMAYDEGFPPASGTGTLQMYLLDINDNAPQVFPSEVEMCEKPDPNALNITASDPDLNPNTGPFAFELVSRPSEIRRNWTLIRVNGEVAQLRLRTGSLASGIYEVPITITDSGSLPMSNTSLLRVKVCQCDHHGDCLEMGKIIAVGLGTEAIIAILLCIITLLVLVLLFVMWMKRRDKERQAKQLLIDPEDDIRDNILKYDEEGGGEEDQDYDLSQLQQPDALESECVKVGIRRLDERPLHHDHQYPIRSTAPHPGDIGDFIYEGLKAADHDPTAPPYD
;
A
#
# COMPACT_ATOMS: atom_id res chain seq x y z
N PHE A 1 -31.38 20.03 -42.71
CA PHE A 1 -30.30 20.34 -41.75
C PHE A 1 -29.41 19.15 -41.58
N PHE A 2 -28.15 19.38 -41.23
CA PHE A 2 -27.15 18.36 -40.98
C PHE A 2 -26.34 18.70 -39.74
N GLY A 3 -26.03 17.68 -38.92
CA GLY A 3 -25.22 17.82 -37.71
C GLY A 3 -24.32 16.60 -37.54
N GLU A 4 -23.23 16.79 -36.85
CA GLU A 4 -22.29 15.72 -36.44
C GLU A 4 -21.99 15.79 -34.94
N VAL A 5 -21.85 14.65 -34.34
CA VAL A 5 -21.47 14.55 -32.95
C VAL A 5 -20.67 13.29 -32.71
N HIS A 6 -19.62 13.38 -31.94
CA HIS A 6 -18.93 12.21 -31.43
C HIS A 6 -19.82 11.45 -30.46
N GLU A 7 -19.75 10.16 -30.49
CA GLU A 7 -20.44 9.31 -29.53
C GLU A 7 -20.00 9.61 -28.09
N ASN A 8 -20.78 9.12 -27.13
CA ASN A 8 -20.53 9.30 -25.70
C ASN A 8 -20.48 10.77 -25.21
N ARG A 9 -20.77 11.75 -26.10
CA ARG A 9 -20.88 13.17 -25.74
C ARG A 9 -22.32 13.54 -25.43
N VAL A 10 -22.47 14.34 -24.37
CA VAL A 10 -23.75 14.92 -23.96
C VAL A 10 -23.63 16.45 -23.81
N ASN A 11 -24.76 17.15 -23.85
CA ASN A 11 -24.83 18.61 -23.78
C ASN A 11 -24.07 19.33 -24.92
N VAL A 12 -24.06 18.70 -26.10
CA VAL A 12 -23.45 19.26 -27.32
C VAL A 12 -24.55 19.66 -28.28
N ILE A 13 -24.50 20.90 -28.76
CA ILE A 13 -25.37 21.39 -29.82
C ILE A 13 -24.86 20.81 -31.14
N VAL A 14 -25.74 20.10 -31.85
CA VAL A 14 -25.39 19.41 -33.11
C VAL A 14 -25.94 20.11 -34.34
N ALA A 15 -26.98 20.91 -34.16
CA ALA A 15 -27.54 21.74 -35.25
C ALA A 15 -28.34 22.91 -34.68
N ASN A 16 -28.32 24.03 -35.40
CA ASN A 16 -29.19 25.15 -35.16
C ASN A 16 -30.27 25.20 -36.27
N LEU A 17 -31.52 25.21 -35.84
CA LEU A 17 -32.68 25.27 -36.77
C LEU A 17 -33.27 26.67 -36.68
N SER A 18 -33.29 27.38 -37.79
CA SER A 18 -33.89 28.71 -37.89
C SER A 18 -35.28 28.66 -38.52
N VAL A 19 -36.18 29.45 -38.02
CA VAL A 19 -37.49 29.72 -38.61
C VAL A 19 -37.60 31.21 -38.97
N THR A 20 -38.49 31.51 -39.92
CA THR A 20 -38.81 32.88 -40.24
C THR A 20 -40.22 33.18 -39.76
N ASP A 21 -40.35 34.11 -38.85
CA ASP A 21 -41.58 34.64 -38.33
C ASP A 21 -41.67 36.13 -38.71
N LYS A 22 -42.87 36.62 -39.08
CA LYS A 22 -43.11 37.98 -39.51
C LYS A 22 -43.56 38.89 -38.38
N ASP A 23 -43.84 38.30 -37.20
CA ASP A 23 -44.25 39.06 -36.02
C ASP A 23 -43.09 39.87 -35.44
N GLN A 24 -43.40 40.80 -34.55
CA GLN A 24 -42.39 41.66 -33.95
C GLN A 24 -41.40 40.81 -33.11
N PRO A 25 -40.09 40.90 -33.40
CA PRO A 25 -39.07 40.21 -32.67
C PRO A 25 -39.14 40.39 -31.15
N HIS A 26 -38.80 39.39 -30.38
CA HIS A 26 -38.82 39.36 -28.91
C HIS A 26 -40.20 39.50 -28.27
N THR A 27 -41.27 39.26 -29.01
CA THR A 27 -42.61 39.07 -28.47
C THR A 27 -42.97 37.60 -28.37
N SER A 28 -43.95 37.24 -27.54
CA SER A 28 -44.44 35.86 -27.44
C SER A 28 -45.11 35.37 -28.73
N ALA A 29 -45.57 36.30 -29.61
CA ALA A 29 -46.10 35.93 -30.92
C ALA A 29 -45.00 35.54 -31.93
N TRP A 30 -43.77 36.08 -31.73
CA TRP A 30 -42.60 35.74 -32.54
C TRP A 30 -41.86 34.51 -32.03
N GLY A 31 -42.06 34.12 -30.73
CA GLY A 31 -41.40 33.01 -30.10
C GLY A 31 -41.77 31.66 -30.76
N ALA A 32 -40.77 30.90 -31.20
CA ALA A 32 -40.95 29.57 -31.75
C ALA A 32 -40.74 28.50 -30.70
N VAL A 33 -41.53 27.44 -30.78
CA VAL A 33 -41.35 26.21 -29.96
C VAL A 33 -41.04 25.04 -30.88
N TYR A 34 -39.91 24.42 -30.66
CA TYR A 34 -39.47 23.27 -31.45
C TYR A 34 -39.78 21.97 -30.73
N ARG A 35 -40.18 20.95 -31.49
CA ARG A 35 -40.48 19.61 -30.99
C ARG A 35 -39.92 18.57 -31.94
N ILE A 36 -39.27 17.53 -31.40
CA ILE A 36 -38.87 16.36 -32.13
C ILE A 36 -40.10 15.43 -32.22
N ILE A 37 -40.70 15.28 -33.41
CA ILE A 37 -41.93 14.49 -33.57
C ILE A 37 -41.66 13.07 -34.07
N ALA A 38 -40.47 12.81 -34.64
CA ALA A 38 -40.06 11.46 -35.07
C ALA A 38 -38.51 11.36 -35.13
N GLY A 39 -38.04 10.09 -35.10
CA GLY A 39 -36.63 9.76 -35.28
C GLY A 39 -35.84 9.59 -33.97
N ASP A 40 -36.39 9.96 -32.81
CA ASP A 40 -35.75 9.79 -31.52
C ASP A 40 -36.67 9.05 -30.51
N PRO A 41 -36.85 7.74 -30.64
CA PRO A 41 -37.75 6.97 -29.77
C PRO A 41 -37.25 6.88 -28.32
N THR A 42 -35.96 7.11 -28.09
CA THR A 42 -35.30 6.98 -26.77
C THR A 42 -35.07 8.31 -26.06
N GLY A 43 -35.40 9.44 -26.70
CA GLY A 43 -35.24 10.78 -26.16
C GLY A 43 -33.77 11.11 -25.89
N ARG A 44 -32.92 10.93 -26.89
CA ARG A 44 -31.49 11.23 -26.83
C ARG A 44 -31.21 12.70 -27.18
N PHE A 45 -32.16 13.35 -27.82
CA PHE A 45 -32.05 14.73 -28.26
C PHE A 45 -33.11 15.60 -27.60
N SER A 46 -32.77 16.87 -27.41
CA SER A 46 -33.69 17.94 -27.04
C SER A 46 -33.45 19.13 -27.96
N ILE A 47 -34.46 19.98 -28.09
CA ILE A 47 -34.35 21.15 -28.94
C ILE A 47 -35.00 22.38 -28.26
N PRO A 48 -34.32 23.02 -27.29
CA PRO A 48 -34.74 24.25 -26.69
C PRO A 48 -34.62 25.39 -27.70
N THR A 49 -35.48 26.42 -27.58
CA THR A 49 -35.40 27.66 -28.34
C THR A 49 -34.42 28.62 -27.66
N ASP A 50 -33.52 29.21 -28.43
CA ASP A 50 -32.73 30.34 -27.97
C ASP A 50 -33.62 31.61 -27.96
N PRO A 51 -33.84 32.25 -26.81
CA PRO A 51 -34.72 33.38 -26.69
C PRO A 51 -34.23 34.64 -27.43
N THR A 52 -32.94 34.64 -27.76
CA THR A 52 -32.34 35.82 -28.45
C THR A 52 -32.43 35.71 -29.97
N SER A 53 -32.09 34.55 -30.50
CA SER A 53 -32.08 34.29 -31.94
C SER A 53 -33.33 33.63 -32.47
N ASN A 54 -34.21 33.08 -31.60
CA ASN A 54 -35.37 32.29 -31.93
C ASN A 54 -35.01 30.97 -32.66
N GLU A 55 -33.77 30.52 -32.56
CA GLU A 55 -33.30 29.29 -33.15
C GLU A 55 -33.56 28.10 -32.22
N GLY A 56 -33.90 26.94 -32.82
CA GLY A 56 -33.95 25.67 -32.12
C GLY A 56 -32.56 25.06 -32.01
N LEU A 57 -32.02 24.94 -30.79
CA LEU A 57 -30.69 24.38 -30.52
C LEU A 57 -30.81 22.86 -30.32
N LEU A 58 -30.66 22.12 -31.39
CA LEU A 58 -30.68 20.65 -31.29
C LEU A 58 -29.50 20.16 -30.48
N THR A 59 -29.74 19.62 -29.30
CA THR A 59 -28.72 19.23 -28.32
C THR A 59 -28.86 17.75 -27.98
N VAL A 60 -27.71 17.04 -27.87
CA VAL A 60 -27.64 15.68 -27.35
C VAL A 60 -27.77 15.72 -25.84
N VAL A 61 -28.77 15.06 -25.27
CA VAL A 61 -29.03 15.00 -23.81
C VAL A 61 -28.76 13.64 -23.18
N LYS A 62 -28.69 12.57 -24.00
CA LYS A 62 -28.25 11.25 -23.57
C LYS A 62 -27.19 10.75 -24.54
N PRO A 63 -26.20 9.98 -24.06
CA PRO A 63 -25.11 9.52 -24.92
C PRO A 63 -25.65 8.70 -26.10
N VAL A 64 -25.07 8.92 -27.25
CA VAL A 64 -25.27 8.14 -28.47
C VAL A 64 -24.09 7.18 -28.63
N ASP A 65 -24.28 6.07 -29.31
CA ASP A 65 -23.37 4.97 -29.45
C ASP A 65 -23.28 4.65 -30.94
N PHE A 66 -22.09 4.74 -31.52
CA PHE A 66 -21.83 4.56 -32.95
C PHE A 66 -22.00 3.11 -33.37
N GLU A 67 -21.68 2.14 -32.49
CA GLU A 67 -21.80 0.71 -32.75
C GLU A 67 -23.26 0.28 -32.88
N LEU A 68 -24.15 0.96 -32.14
CA LEU A 68 -25.60 0.73 -32.22
C LEU A 68 -26.26 1.53 -33.35
N THR A 69 -25.88 2.81 -33.52
CA THR A 69 -26.58 3.70 -34.45
C THR A 69 -25.64 4.76 -35.02
N ARG A 70 -25.33 4.68 -36.31
CA ARG A 70 -24.38 5.60 -36.98
C ARG A 70 -24.98 6.95 -37.36
N SER A 71 -26.30 7.04 -37.45
CA SER A 71 -27.00 8.27 -37.81
C SER A 71 -28.43 8.26 -37.29
N PHE A 72 -28.91 9.43 -36.98
CA PHE A 72 -30.32 9.68 -36.68
C PHE A 72 -30.92 10.57 -37.74
N MET A 73 -32.15 10.30 -38.12
CA MET A 73 -32.95 11.14 -38.99
C MET A 73 -34.14 11.67 -38.19
N LEU A 74 -34.01 12.89 -37.69
CA LEU A 74 -35.00 13.52 -36.83
C LEU A 74 -35.96 14.34 -37.65
N ILE A 75 -37.24 14.30 -37.33
CA ILE A 75 -38.25 15.22 -37.85
C ILE A 75 -38.58 16.16 -36.74
N VAL A 76 -38.28 17.45 -36.98
CA VAL A 76 -38.53 18.54 -36.02
C VAL A 76 -39.70 19.39 -36.58
N GLU A 77 -40.66 19.68 -35.72
CA GLU A 77 -41.76 20.61 -35.94
C GLU A 77 -41.45 21.89 -35.22
N ALA A 78 -41.70 23.02 -35.87
CA ALA A 78 -41.69 24.35 -35.26
C ALA A 78 -43.09 24.90 -35.28
N ASP A 79 -43.52 25.42 -34.13
CA ASP A 79 -44.84 26.04 -33.91
C ASP A 79 -44.68 27.34 -33.14
N ASN A 80 -45.70 28.21 -33.17
CA ASN A 80 -45.67 29.45 -32.39
C ASN A 80 -45.83 29.15 -30.88
N GLU A 81 -45.12 29.90 -30.05
CA GLU A 81 -45.28 29.83 -28.59
C GLU A 81 -46.71 30.19 -28.19
N VAL A 82 -47.31 31.21 -28.86
CA VAL A 82 -48.68 31.62 -28.66
C VAL A 82 -49.53 31.18 -29.85
N PRO A 83 -50.71 30.53 -29.64
CA PRO A 83 -51.56 30.08 -30.72
C PRO A 83 -52.06 31.26 -31.58
N LEU A 84 -52.21 31.01 -32.87
CA LEU A 84 -52.80 31.99 -33.80
C LEU A 84 -54.22 32.42 -33.39
N VAL A 85 -54.59 33.64 -33.72
CA VAL A 85 -55.90 34.21 -33.43
C VAL A 85 -57.02 33.37 -34.08
N ARG A 86 -58.11 33.19 -33.39
CA ARG A 86 -59.29 32.43 -33.90
C ARG A 86 -59.76 32.96 -35.28
N GLY A 87 -59.90 32.05 -36.23
CA GLY A 87 -60.36 32.33 -37.59
C GLY A 87 -59.23 32.42 -38.65
N ILE A 88 -57.99 32.39 -38.24
CA ILE A 88 -56.85 32.25 -39.18
C ILE A 88 -56.60 30.78 -39.32
N GLN A 89 -56.57 30.26 -40.55
CA GLN A 89 -56.16 28.88 -40.81
C GLN A 89 -54.63 28.81 -40.55
N SER A 90 -54.27 27.91 -39.70
CA SER A 90 -52.82 27.61 -39.48
C SER A 90 -52.20 27.23 -40.83
N PRO A 91 -51.09 27.88 -41.23
CA PRO A 91 -50.33 27.43 -42.36
C PRO A 91 -49.94 25.97 -42.12
N ARG A 92 -49.53 25.26 -43.20
CA ARG A 92 -48.99 23.89 -43.05
C ARG A 92 -47.94 23.87 -41.95
N GLN A 93 -47.97 22.82 -41.12
CA GLN A 93 -46.97 22.58 -40.08
C GLN A 93 -45.57 22.80 -40.63
N SER A 94 -44.79 23.64 -39.99
CA SER A 94 -43.39 23.89 -40.32
C SER A 94 -42.55 22.70 -39.83
N THR A 95 -42.21 21.78 -40.70
CA THR A 95 -41.38 20.63 -40.30
C THR A 95 -40.04 20.65 -41.05
N ALA A 96 -39.01 20.24 -40.38
CA ALA A 96 -37.66 20.07 -40.95
C ALA A 96 -37.11 18.70 -40.65
N THR A 97 -36.35 18.14 -41.60
CA THR A 97 -35.59 16.92 -41.38
C THR A 97 -34.16 17.29 -41.01
N VAL A 98 -33.67 16.73 -39.90
CA VAL A 98 -32.29 16.88 -39.46
C VAL A 98 -31.62 15.54 -39.46
N SER A 99 -30.55 15.43 -40.28
CA SER A 99 -29.67 14.25 -40.30
C SER A 99 -28.52 14.49 -39.33
N VAL A 100 -28.44 13.68 -38.28
CA VAL A 100 -27.35 13.71 -37.29
C VAL A 100 -26.46 12.50 -37.53
N ARG A 101 -25.20 12.73 -37.92
CA ARG A 101 -24.18 11.71 -38.06
C ARG A 101 -23.44 11.52 -36.74
N ILE A 102 -23.32 10.28 -36.30
CA ILE A 102 -22.48 9.94 -35.18
C ILE A 102 -21.05 9.67 -35.67
N LEU A 103 -20.09 10.25 -34.98
CA LEU A 103 -18.67 10.06 -35.23
C LEU A 103 -18.11 9.09 -34.22
N ASP A 104 -17.41 8.09 -34.71
CA ASP A 104 -16.73 7.07 -33.95
C ASP A 104 -15.65 7.67 -33.02
N MET A 105 -15.51 7.12 -31.83
CA MET A 105 -14.46 7.44 -30.85
C MET A 105 -13.96 6.14 -30.22
N ASN A 106 -12.65 5.98 -30.23
CA ASN A 106 -12.05 4.81 -29.61
C ASN A 106 -12.51 4.61 -28.16
N GLU A 107 -13.04 3.44 -27.86
CA GLU A 107 -13.55 3.02 -26.56
C GLU A 107 -12.59 2.03 -25.89
N SER A 108 -12.72 1.87 -24.59
CA SER A 108 -11.83 1.00 -23.83
C SER A 108 -12.24 -0.46 -23.94
N PRO A 109 -11.29 -1.40 -24.10
CA PRO A 109 -11.57 -2.82 -24.00
C PRO A 109 -12.16 -3.20 -22.64
N GLU A 110 -13.21 -4.01 -22.65
CA GLU A 110 -13.95 -4.40 -21.44
C GLU A 110 -13.79 -5.87 -21.10
N PHE A 111 -13.45 -6.17 -19.84
CA PHE A 111 -13.47 -7.53 -19.31
C PHE A 111 -14.89 -7.92 -18.86
N SER A 112 -15.38 -9.04 -19.36
CA SER A 112 -16.70 -9.54 -18.96
C SER A 112 -16.66 -11.05 -18.66
N PRO A 113 -17.08 -11.47 -17.44
CA PRO A 113 -17.50 -10.66 -16.27
C PRO A 113 -16.31 -10.02 -15.56
N ASN A 114 -16.54 -8.88 -14.91
CA ASN A 114 -15.58 -8.19 -14.09
C ASN A 114 -16.21 -7.80 -12.72
N PRO A 115 -15.74 -8.32 -11.56
CA PRO A 115 -14.62 -9.25 -11.42
C PRO A 115 -14.95 -10.69 -11.91
N LYS A 116 -13.92 -11.41 -12.33
CA LYS A 116 -13.98 -12.84 -12.65
C LYS A 116 -13.50 -13.64 -11.47
N SER A 117 -14.34 -14.52 -10.93
CA SER A 117 -13.98 -15.43 -9.84
C SER A 117 -13.66 -16.83 -10.37
N ILE A 118 -12.58 -17.43 -9.87
CA ILE A 118 -12.18 -18.82 -10.13
C ILE A 118 -11.87 -19.51 -8.80
N LYS A 119 -12.00 -20.83 -8.77
CA LYS A 119 -11.62 -21.67 -7.63
C LYS A 119 -10.52 -22.61 -8.09
N LEU A 120 -9.47 -22.75 -7.29
CA LEU A 120 -8.34 -23.62 -7.55
C LEU A 120 -7.72 -24.08 -6.22
N GLU A 121 -7.10 -25.22 -6.23
CA GLU A 121 -6.31 -25.72 -5.10
C GLU A 121 -5.01 -24.92 -5.03
N GLU A 122 -4.52 -24.66 -3.85
CA GLU A 122 -3.17 -24.15 -3.64
C GLU A 122 -2.12 -25.20 -4.03
N GLY A 123 -0.83 -24.89 -3.85
CA GLY A 123 0.24 -25.83 -4.20
C GLY A 123 0.47 -26.00 -5.70
N LEU A 124 -0.26 -25.27 -6.55
CA LEU A 124 -0.04 -25.34 -8.00
C LEU A 124 1.37 -24.85 -8.34
N PRO A 125 2.15 -25.64 -9.10
CA PRO A 125 3.52 -25.26 -9.45
C PRO A 125 3.57 -24.09 -10.43
N ALA A 126 4.71 -23.40 -10.46
CA ALA A 126 4.98 -22.37 -11.46
C ALA A 126 4.84 -22.93 -12.88
N GLY A 127 4.29 -22.11 -13.81
CA GLY A 127 3.97 -22.49 -15.17
C GLY A 127 2.59 -23.12 -15.36
N SER A 128 1.79 -23.28 -14.30
CA SER A 128 0.43 -23.79 -14.39
C SER A 128 -0.50 -22.78 -15.06
N LEU A 129 -1.20 -23.19 -16.12
CA LEU A 129 -2.22 -22.36 -16.75
C LEU A 129 -3.47 -22.33 -15.87
N LEU A 130 -3.90 -21.12 -15.47
CA LEU A 130 -5.07 -20.93 -14.59
C LEU A 130 -6.32 -20.59 -15.35
N TYR A 131 -6.24 -19.57 -16.19
CA TYR A 131 -7.39 -19.02 -16.89
C TYR A 131 -6.95 -18.22 -18.13
N THR A 132 -7.84 -18.04 -19.08
CA THR A 132 -7.66 -17.08 -20.18
C THR A 132 -8.63 -15.92 -19.94
N PHE A 133 -8.09 -14.75 -19.58
CA PHE A 133 -8.87 -13.58 -19.23
C PHE A 133 -8.78 -12.56 -20.35
N THR A 134 -9.76 -12.57 -21.23
CA THR A 134 -9.79 -11.69 -22.41
C THR A 134 -10.80 -10.58 -22.23
N ALA A 135 -10.43 -9.40 -22.72
CA ALA A 135 -11.33 -8.28 -22.87
C ALA A 135 -11.92 -8.26 -24.30
N GLN A 136 -13.05 -7.62 -24.44
CA GLN A 136 -13.69 -7.36 -25.74
C GLN A 136 -13.66 -5.86 -25.98
N ASP A 137 -13.35 -5.48 -27.21
CA ASP A 137 -13.38 -4.10 -27.66
C ASP A 137 -14.81 -3.80 -28.16
N PRO A 138 -15.46 -2.73 -27.67
CA PRO A 138 -16.74 -2.28 -28.23
C PRO A 138 -16.62 -1.88 -29.71
N ASP A 139 -15.47 -1.32 -30.12
CA ASP A 139 -15.21 -0.84 -31.49
C ASP A 139 -15.12 -1.98 -32.48
N ARG A 140 -16.26 -2.41 -32.99
CA ARG A 140 -16.39 -3.60 -33.85
C ARG A 140 -15.96 -3.36 -35.28
N PHE A 141 -15.86 -2.13 -35.72
CA PHE A 141 -15.64 -1.77 -37.13
C PHE A 141 -14.16 -1.63 -37.49
N MET A 142 -13.33 -1.38 -36.50
CA MET A 142 -11.88 -1.42 -36.62
C MET A 142 -11.35 -2.64 -35.86
N ARG A 143 -10.70 -3.57 -36.59
CA ARG A 143 -9.99 -4.67 -35.92
C ARG A 143 -8.79 -4.10 -35.21
N GLN A 144 -8.92 -3.98 -33.91
CA GLN A 144 -7.83 -3.58 -33.04
C GLN A 144 -7.19 -4.82 -32.39
N THR A 145 -5.90 -4.76 -32.14
CA THR A 145 -5.19 -5.77 -31.34
C THR A 145 -5.23 -5.38 -29.91
N ILE A 146 -5.92 -6.17 -29.09
CA ILE A 146 -5.92 -5.96 -27.64
C ILE A 146 -4.66 -6.59 -27.05
N LYS A 147 -3.95 -5.82 -26.24
CA LYS A 147 -2.78 -6.28 -25.48
C LYS A 147 -3.08 -6.25 -23.99
N TYR A 148 -2.45 -7.17 -23.27
CA TYR A 148 -2.69 -7.38 -21.85
C TYR A 148 -1.43 -7.11 -21.03
N SER A 149 -1.60 -6.58 -19.84
CA SER A 149 -0.53 -6.42 -18.84
C SER A 149 -1.06 -6.60 -17.43
N LYS A 150 -0.17 -6.89 -16.50
CA LYS A 150 -0.48 -7.00 -15.09
C LYS A 150 -0.27 -5.66 -14.41
N ILE A 151 -1.28 -5.18 -13.64
CA ILE A 151 -1.19 -3.92 -12.87
C ILE A 151 -0.94 -4.19 -11.39
N TYR A 152 -1.67 -5.16 -10.82
CA TYR A 152 -1.63 -5.43 -9.39
C TYR A 152 -1.61 -6.93 -9.13
N ASP A 153 -0.57 -7.38 -8.46
CA ASP A 153 -0.36 -8.76 -8.02
C ASP A 153 0.57 -8.73 -6.80
N PRO A 154 0.00 -8.62 -5.59
CA PRO A 154 0.77 -8.28 -4.39
C PRO A 154 1.82 -9.32 -3.99
N ALA A 155 1.60 -10.59 -4.30
CA ALA A 155 2.56 -11.67 -4.07
C ALA A 155 3.42 -11.98 -5.30
N ASN A 156 3.15 -11.33 -6.42
CA ASN A 156 3.78 -11.58 -7.71
C ASN A 156 3.73 -13.08 -8.10
N TRP A 157 2.56 -13.68 -8.00
CA TRP A 157 2.36 -15.11 -8.29
C TRP A 157 2.01 -15.41 -9.73
N LEU A 158 1.52 -14.42 -10.48
CA LEU A 158 0.93 -14.61 -11.79
C LEU A 158 1.64 -13.81 -12.87
N GLU A 159 1.55 -14.33 -14.08
CA GLU A 159 1.84 -13.59 -15.31
C GLU A 159 0.67 -13.71 -16.28
N ILE A 160 0.57 -12.75 -17.20
CA ILE A 160 -0.40 -12.77 -18.29
C ILE A 160 0.32 -12.65 -19.62
N ASP A 161 -0.03 -13.52 -20.55
CA ASP A 161 0.48 -13.42 -21.93
C ASP A 161 -0.10 -12.19 -22.59
N GLN A 162 0.77 -11.34 -23.14
CA GLN A 162 0.44 -10.03 -23.67
C GLN A 162 -0.60 -10.06 -24.80
N PHE A 163 -0.68 -11.14 -25.56
CA PHE A 163 -1.54 -11.21 -26.75
C PHE A 163 -2.75 -12.11 -26.56
N SER A 164 -2.60 -13.19 -25.83
CA SER A 164 -3.67 -14.17 -25.67
C SER A 164 -4.50 -14.00 -24.42
N GLY A 165 -4.05 -13.18 -23.47
CA GLY A 165 -4.70 -13.04 -22.15
C GLY A 165 -4.64 -14.30 -21.28
N ARG A 166 -3.74 -15.26 -21.59
CA ARG A 166 -3.53 -16.48 -20.80
C ARG A 166 -2.79 -16.14 -19.52
N ILE A 167 -3.35 -16.53 -18.39
CA ILE A 167 -2.77 -16.31 -17.07
C ILE A 167 -2.16 -17.62 -16.59
N SER A 168 -0.89 -17.58 -16.22
CA SER A 168 -0.13 -18.69 -15.64
C SER A 168 0.53 -18.29 -14.33
N THR A 169 0.82 -19.29 -13.51
CA THR A 169 1.57 -19.09 -12.26
C THR A 169 3.06 -18.93 -12.55
N ILE A 170 3.73 -18.03 -11.82
CA ILE A 170 5.19 -17.88 -11.80
C ILE A 170 5.81 -18.32 -10.46
N ALA A 171 4.96 -18.57 -9.46
CA ALA A 171 5.33 -19.12 -8.16
C ALA A 171 4.26 -20.11 -7.70
N VAL A 172 4.56 -20.89 -6.66
CA VAL A 172 3.59 -21.77 -6.02
C VAL A 172 2.57 -20.92 -5.27
N LEU A 173 1.29 -21.26 -5.42
CA LEU A 173 0.20 -20.60 -4.70
C LEU A 173 0.12 -21.17 -3.30
N ASP A 174 0.03 -20.29 -2.29
CA ASP A 174 0.06 -20.60 -0.87
C ASP A 174 -1.09 -19.86 -0.18
N ARG A 175 -2.07 -20.59 0.34
CA ARG A 175 -3.26 -20.05 1.00
C ARG A 175 -2.92 -19.41 2.36
N GLU A 176 -1.91 -19.90 3.03
CA GLU A 176 -1.45 -19.41 4.34
C GLU A 176 -0.68 -18.08 4.22
N SER A 177 -0.36 -17.68 3.01
CA SER A 177 0.33 -16.43 2.77
C SER A 177 -0.43 -15.23 3.31
N HIS A 178 0.29 -14.29 3.92
CA HIS A 178 -0.28 -13.05 4.46
C HIS A 178 -0.98 -12.16 3.40
N TYR A 179 -0.78 -12.44 2.11
CA TYR A 179 -1.47 -11.77 1.01
C TYR A 179 -2.91 -12.26 0.81
N ILE A 180 -3.25 -13.43 1.36
CA ILE A 180 -4.58 -14.02 1.27
C ILE A 180 -5.49 -13.46 2.38
N LYS A 181 -6.71 -13.11 2.00
CA LYS A 181 -7.74 -12.69 2.95
C LYS A 181 -9.02 -13.48 2.68
N ASN A 182 -9.48 -14.21 3.68
CA ASN A 182 -10.69 -15.05 3.57
C ASN A 182 -10.59 -16.06 2.41
N ASN A 183 -9.42 -16.67 2.22
CA ASN A 183 -9.09 -17.59 1.13
C ASN A 183 -9.20 -16.95 -0.28
N LEU A 184 -9.19 -15.62 -0.37
CA LEU A 184 -9.33 -14.88 -1.60
C LEU A 184 -8.06 -14.10 -1.92
N TYR A 185 -7.59 -14.26 -3.15
CA TYR A 185 -6.50 -13.51 -3.74
C TYR A 185 -7.00 -12.72 -4.96
N ASN A 186 -6.72 -11.43 -5.00
CA ASN A 186 -7.16 -10.54 -6.07
C ASN A 186 -5.97 -10.05 -6.89
N VAL A 187 -6.07 -10.21 -8.21
CA VAL A 187 -5.10 -9.71 -9.17
C VAL A 187 -5.81 -8.86 -10.21
N THR A 188 -5.23 -7.71 -10.56
CA THR A 188 -5.79 -6.81 -11.55
C THR A 188 -4.90 -6.76 -12.79
N PHE A 189 -5.55 -6.94 -13.93
CA PHE A 189 -4.94 -6.85 -15.24
C PHE A 189 -5.50 -5.66 -16.00
N MET A 190 -4.77 -5.20 -16.99
CA MET A 190 -5.16 -4.17 -17.92
C MET A 190 -5.20 -4.74 -19.33
N ALA A 191 -6.23 -4.39 -20.06
CA ALA A 191 -6.31 -4.55 -21.49
C ALA A 191 -6.21 -3.17 -22.14
N TYR A 192 -5.45 -3.04 -23.23
CA TYR A 192 -5.33 -1.80 -23.98
C TYR A 192 -5.33 -2.10 -25.47
N ASP A 193 -5.91 -1.19 -26.22
CA ASP A 193 -6.03 -1.24 -27.66
C ASP A 193 -4.90 -0.47 -28.35
N GLU A 194 -4.93 -0.46 -29.69
CA GLU A 194 -4.05 0.31 -30.56
C GLU A 194 -4.81 1.45 -31.27
N GLY A 195 -5.97 1.85 -30.74
CA GLY A 195 -6.78 2.93 -31.29
C GLY A 195 -6.15 4.32 -31.10
N PHE A 196 -6.81 5.34 -31.63
CA PHE A 196 -6.34 6.72 -31.50
C PHE A 196 -7.45 7.64 -30.96
N PRO A 197 -7.27 8.23 -29.76
CA PRO A 197 -6.23 7.94 -28.77
C PRO A 197 -6.35 6.52 -28.21
N PRO A 198 -5.25 5.88 -27.78
CA PRO A 198 -5.31 4.53 -27.19
C PRO A 198 -6.18 4.55 -25.94
N ALA A 199 -6.98 3.50 -25.76
CA ALA A 199 -7.83 3.33 -24.61
C ALA A 199 -7.47 2.07 -23.81
N SER A 200 -7.84 2.02 -22.54
CA SER A 200 -7.53 0.87 -21.69
C SER A 200 -8.61 0.62 -20.66
N GLY A 201 -8.89 -0.66 -20.45
CA GLY A 201 -9.80 -1.14 -19.43
C GLY A 201 -9.12 -2.08 -18.42
N THR A 202 -9.66 -2.18 -17.23
CA THR A 202 -9.11 -3.05 -16.19
C THR A 202 -10.06 -4.18 -15.83
N GLY A 203 -9.48 -5.36 -15.53
CA GLY A 203 -10.21 -6.52 -15.07
C GLY A 203 -9.57 -7.13 -13.84
N THR A 204 -10.40 -7.53 -12.87
CA THR A 204 -9.96 -8.17 -11.64
C THR A 204 -10.27 -9.66 -11.69
N LEU A 205 -9.22 -10.48 -11.53
CA LEU A 205 -9.34 -11.91 -11.29
C LEU A 205 -9.33 -12.16 -9.79
N GLN A 206 -10.39 -12.78 -9.30
CA GLN A 206 -10.53 -13.21 -7.91
C GLN A 206 -10.29 -14.72 -7.83
N MET A 207 -9.22 -15.13 -7.18
CA MET A 207 -8.89 -16.53 -6.98
C MET A 207 -9.26 -16.96 -5.57
N TYR A 208 -10.16 -17.92 -5.46
CA TYR A 208 -10.48 -18.57 -4.20
C TYR A 208 -9.61 -19.82 -4.07
N LEU A 209 -8.64 -19.78 -3.15
CA LEU A 209 -7.73 -20.89 -2.92
C LEU A 209 -8.38 -21.92 -2.01
N LEU A 210 -8.40 -23.16 -2.47
CA LEU A 210 -8.82 -24.32 -1.70
C LEU A 210 -7.60 -24.90 -0.99
N ASP A 211 -7.80 -25.22 0.26
CA ASP A 211 -6.82 -25.76 1.17
C ASP A 211 -6.34 -27.17 0.77
N ILE A 212 -5.06 -27.43 0.88
CA ILE A 212 -4.46 -28.76 0.84
C ILE A 212 -3.70 -28.98 2.15
N ASN A 213 -3.42 -30.24 2.49
CA ASN A 213 -2.65 -30.57 3.70
C ASN A 213 -1.16 -30.46 3.40
N ASP A 214 -0.61 -29.25 3.47
CA ASP A 214 0.82 -28.99 3.21
C ASP A 214 1.56 -28.37 4.41
N ASN A 215 0.85 -28.11 5.50
CA ASN A 215 1.38 -27.64 6.76
C ASN A 215 1.26 -28.71 7.84
N ALA A 216 2.29 -28.84 8.66
CA ALA A 216 2.28 -29.76 9.78
C ALA A 216 1.99 -29.03 11.10
N PRO A 217 1.17 -29.61 12.00
CA PRO A 217 0.78 -28.97 13.24
C PRO A 217 1.96 -28.74 14.19
N GLN A 218 1.88 -27.68 14.98
CA GLN A 218 2.86 -27.30 15.98
C GLN A 218 2.23 -27.21 17.37
N VAL A 219 3.03 -27.50 18.42
CA VAL A 219 2.57 -27.33 19.80
C VAL A 219 2.30 -25.85 20.10
N PHE A 220 1.17 -25.59 20.77
CA PHE A 220 0.81 -24.26 21.22
C PHE A 220 0.29 -24.29 22.67
N PRO A 221 0.71 -23.36 23.52
CA PRO A 221 1.85 -22.46 23.32
C PRO A 221 3.20 -23.22 23.28
N SER A 222 4.22 -22.64 22.66
CA SER A 222 5.57 -23.25 22.57
C SER A 222 6.36 -23.20 23.86
N GLU A 223 5.96 -22.33 24.79
CA GLU A 223 6.58 -22.17 26.12
C GLU A 223 5.49 -22.11 27.19
N VAL A 224 5.69 -22.82 28.28
CA VAL A 224 4.77 -22.87 29.43
C VAL A 224 5.56 -22.85 30.72
N GLU A 225 4.96 -22.32 31.78
CA GLU A 225 5.54 -22.30 33.11
C GLU A 225 4.87 -23.36 34.00
N MET A 226 5.65 -23.98 34.88
CA MET A 226 5.19 -24.98 35.84
C MET A 226 5.94 -24.81 37.17
N CYS A 227 5.26 -25.00 38.27
CA CYS A 227 5.89 -25.00 39.60
C CYS A 227 6.75 -26.27 39.82
N GLU A 228 7.80 -26.19 40.63
CA GLU A 228 8.63 -27.35 41.05
C GLU A 228 7.79 -28.48 41.63
N LYS A 229 6.72 -28.15 42.36
CA LYS A 229 5.71 -29.06 42.94
C LYS A 229 4.33 -28.62 42.46
N PRO A 230 3.97 -28.95 41.22
CA PRO A 230 2.72 -28.46 40.68
C PRO A 230 1.51 -29.16 41.29
N ASP A 231 0.42 -28.33 41.54
CA ASP A 231 -0.88 -28.84 41.89
C ASP A 231 -1.96 -28.02 41.15
N PRO A 232 -2.63 -28.61 40.12
CA PRO A 232 -2.42 -29.97 39.59
C PRO A 232 -1.10 -30.10 38.82
N ASN A 233 -0.49 -31.27 38.86
CA ASN A 233 0.76 -31.57 38.13
C ASN A 233 0.53 -31.81 36.63
N ALA A 234 -0.20 -30.92 36.00
CA ALA A 234 -0.64 -31.07 34.63
C ALA A 234 -0.75 -29.74 33.91
N LEU A 235 -0.26 -29.70 32.69
CA LEU A 235 -0.34 -28.57 31.78
C LEU A 235 -1.20 -28.93 30.57
N ASN A 236 -2.16 -28.12 30.23
CA ASN A 236 -2.91 -28.26 28.99
C ASN A 236 -2.12 -27.66 27.85
N ILE A 237 -1.94 -28.40 26.79
CA ILE A 237 -1.31 -28.01 25.55
C ILE A 237 -2.27 -28.25 24.39
N THR A 238 -2.20 -27.42 23.37
CA THR A 238 -2.97 -27.52 22.15
C THR A 238 -2.03 -27.64 20.95
N ALA A 239 -2.57 -27.88 19.79
CA ALA A 239 -1.85 -27.74 18.53
C ALA A 239 -2.36 -26.53 17.77
N SER A 240 -1.50 -25.93 16.97
CA SER A 240 -1.83 -24.90 15.98
C SER A 240 -1.41 -25.43 14.62
N ASP A 241 -2.35 -25.37 13.70
CA ASP A 241 -2.19 -25.79 12.32
C ASP A 241 -2.74 -24.70 11.42
N PRO A 242 -1.98 -24.20 10.44
CA PRO A 242 -2.46 -23.19 9.51
C PRO A 242 -3.54 -23.70 8.54
N ASP A 243 -3.57 -25.02 8.28
CA ASP A 243 -4.52 -25.63 7.36
C ASP A 243 -5.96 -25.54 7.87
N LEU A 244 -6.92 -25.73 6.98
CA LEU A 244 -8.34 -25.72 7.29
C LEU A 244 -8.89 -27.14 7.46
N ASN A 245 -10.05 -27.27 8.10
CA ASN A 245 -10.77 -28.54 8.10
C ASN A 245 -11.07 -29.02 6.67
N PRO A 246 -10.79 -30.30 6.33
CA PRO A 246 -10.45 -31.41 7.24
C PRO A 246 -8.95 -31.65 7.47
N ASN A 247 -8.07 -30.77 7.01
CA ASN A 247 -6.62 -30.95 7.01
C ASN A 247 -5.92 -30.54 8.32
N THR A 248 -6.67 -30.13 9.31
CA THR A 248 -6.19 -29.74 10.64
C THR A 248 -6.59 -30.78 11.71
N GLY A 249 -7.19 -30.39 12.83
CA GLY A 249 -7.64 -31.32 13.88
C GLY A 249 -8.78 -32.27 13.44
N PRO A 250 -9.00 -33.36 14.20
CA PRO A 250 -8.50 -33.67 15.53
C PRO A 250 -7.05 -34.17 15.53
N PHE A 251 -6.21 -33.61 16.42
CA PHE A 251 -4.80 -33.91 16.49
C PHE A 251 -4.50 -35.19 17.31
N ALA A 252 -3.46 -35.90 16.90
CA ALA A 252 -2.84 -36.96 17.71
C ALA A 252 -1.53 -36.40 18.34
N PHE A 253 -1.38 -36.61 19.65
CA PHE A 253 -0.23 -36.15 20.41
C PHE A 253 0.56 -37.30 20.95
N GLU A 254 1.87 -37.33 20.72
CA GLU A 254 2.77 -38.40 21.20
C GLU A 254 4.06 -37.83 21.79
N LEU A 255 4.49 -38.35 22.94
CA LEU A 255 5.82 -38.07 23.49
C LEU A 255 6.89 -38.88 22.76
N VAL A 256 7.94 -38.20 22.33
CA VAL A 256 9.08 -38.87 21.72
C VAL A 256 9.76 -39.82 22.72
N SER A 257 10.17 -40.98 22.23
CA SER A 257 10.70 -42.06 23.08
C SER A 257 12.15 -41.89 23.50
N ARG A 258 12.89 -41.01 22.83
CA ARG A 258 14.31 -40.75 23.09
C ARG A 258 14.58 -39.26 23.22
N PRO A 259 15.35 -38.82 24.23
CA PRO A 259 16.01 -39.60 25.28
C PRO A 259 15.02 -40.19 26.29
N SER A 260 15.41 -41.28 26.97
CA SER A 260 14.56 -42.04 27.91
C SER A 260 14.09 -41.19 29.10
N GLU A 261 14.79 -40.11 29.42
CA GLU A 261 14.50 -39.17 30.51
C GLU A 261 13.16 -38.47 30.30
N ILE A 262 12.77 -38.22 29.05
CA ILE A 262 11.50 -37.59 28.72
C ILE A 262 10.33 -38.41 29.28
N ARG A 263 10.26 -39.68 28.95
CA ARG A 263 9.18 -40.56 29.42
C ARG A 263 9.31 -40.94 30.91
N ARG A 264 10.49 -40.80 31.52
CA ARG A 264 10.65 -40.94 32.96
C ARG A 264 10.00 -39.77 33.72
N ASN A 265 10.15 -38.56 33.23
CA ASN A 265 9.66 -37.35 33.90
C ASN A 265 8.24 -36.98 33.48
N TRP A 266 7.88 -37.25 32.23
CA TRP A 266 6.64 -36.76 31.63
C TRP A 266 5.72 -37.87 31.15
N THR A 267 4.42 -37.61 31.17
CA THR A 267 3.40 -38.42 30.50
C THR A 267 2.43 -37.48 29.78
N LEU A 268 1.94 -37.89 28.63
CA LEU A 268 1.02 -37.13 27.82
C LEU A 268 -0.31 -37.88 27.75
N ILE A 269 -1.41 -37.22 28.04
CA ILE A 269 -2.75 -37.77 28.04
C ILE A 269 -3.59 -36.97 27.10
N ARG A 270 -4.19 -37.58 26.11
CA ARG A 270 -5.14 -36.93 25.21
C ARG A 270 -6.42 -36.63 26.00
N VAL A 271 -6.87 -35.36 26.01
CA VAL A 271 -8.14 -34.93 26.61
C VAL A 271 -9.25 -34.97 25.58
N ASN A 272 -8.97 -34.41 24.41
CA ASN A 272 -9.91 -34.43 23.27
C ASN A 272 -9.12 -34.32 21.94
N GLY A 273 -9.78 -33.98 20.83
CA GLY A 273 -9.13 -33.84 19.53
C GLY A 273 -8.23 -32.62 19.38
N GLU A 274 -8.28 -31.67 20.29
CA GLU A 274 -7.53 -30.40 20.20
C GLU A 274 -6.57 -30.20 21.36
N VAL A 275 -6.84 -30.85 22.51
CA VAL A 275 -6.13 -30.65 23.78
C VAL A 275 -5.52 -31.93 24.27
N ALA A 276 -4.25 -31.90 24.61
CA ALA A 276 -3.56 -32.91 25.39
C ALA A 276 -3.08 -32.33 26.73
N GLN A 277 -2.94 -33.17 27.72
CA GLN A 277 -2.46 -32.82 29.05
C GLN A 277 -1.09 -33.44 29.29
N LEU A 278 -0.08 -32.57 29.38
CA LEU A 278 1.27 -32.99 29.80
C LEU A 278 1.31 -33.03 31.32
N ARG A 279 1.62 -34.22 31.88
CA ARG A 279 1.70 -34.43 33.32
C ARG A 279 3.11 -34.80 33.75
N LEU A 280 3.52 -34.25 34.88
CA LEU A 280 4.74 -34.66 35.57
C LEU A 280 4.51 -36.02 36.22
N ARG A 281 5.38 -36.98 35.96
CA ARG A 281 5.35 -38.32 36.60
C ARG A 281 6.07 -38.36 37.96
N THR A 282 7.10 -37.54 38.10
CA THR A 282 7.83 -37.34 39.35
C THR A 282 7.09 -36.31 40.20
N GLY A 283 7.10 -36.42 41.50
CA GLY A 283 6.40 -35.51 42.40
C GLY A 283 6.98 -34.11 42.44
N SER A 284 8.18 -33.86 41.89
CA SER A 284 8.84 -32.58 41.73
C SER A 284 9.93 -32.62 40.70
N LEU A 285 10.21 -31.47 40.08
CA LEU A 285 11.38 -31.23 39.22
C LEU A 285 12.14 -30.01 39.79
N ALA A 286 13.46 -30.00 39.60
CA ALA A 286 14.27 -28.84 39.96
C ALA A 286 13.96 -27.65 39.03
N SER A 287 14.10 -26.42 39.56
CA SER A 287 13.97 -25.19 38.73
C SER A 287 14.92 -25.25 37.52
N GLY A 288 14.41 -24.94 36.36
CA GLY A 288 15.16 -24.95 35.10
C GLY A 288 14.27 -25.01 33.89
N ILE A 289 14.87 -25.02 32.73
CA ILE A 289 14.17 -25.12 31.44
C ILE A 289 14.29 -26.57 30.96
N TYR A 290 13.15 -27.17 30.67
CA TYR A 290 13.04 -28.55 30.17
C TYR A 290 12.45 -28.49 28.76
N GLU A 291 13.14 -29.07 27.79
CA GLU A 291 12.67 -29.25 26.43
C GLU A 291 11.98 -30.60 26.30
N VAL A 292 10.68 -30.55 26.03
CA VAL A 292 9.85 -31.75 25.90
C VAL A 292 9.45 -31.93 24.44
N PRO A 293 10.05 -32.85 23.70
CA PRO A 293 9.69 -33.11 22.30
C PRO A 293 8.36 -33.84 22.21
N ILE A 294 7.41 -33.25 21.52
CA ILE A 294 6.07 -33.77 21.30
C ILE A 294 5.83 -33.88 19.80
N THR A 295 5.51 -35.06 19.32
CA THR A 295 5.07 -35.27 17.95
C THR A 295 3.57 -35.05 17.89
N ILE A 296 3.15 -34.18 16.97
CA ILE A 296 1.74 -33.88 16.72
C ILE A 296 1.43 -34.27 15.28
N THR A 297 0.32 -34.95 15.07
CA THR A 297 -0.15 -35.36 13.75
C THR A 297 -1.55 -34.85 13.54
N ASP A 298 -1.82 -34.28 12.38
CA ASP A 298 -3.14 -33.82 11.94
C ASP A 298 -4.06 -34.98 11.52
N SER A 299 -5.24 -34.65 11.02
CA SER A 299 -6.23 -35.62 10.53
C SER A 299 -6.51 -35.52 9.04
N GLY A 300 -5.65 -34.84 8.28
CA GLY A 300 -5.77 -34.72 6.83
C GLY A 300 -5.77 -36.10 6.12
N SER A 301 -6.15 -36.11 4.86
CA SER A 301 -6.23 -37.34 4.05
C SER A 301 -4.87 -38.03 3.89
N LEU A 302 -3.81 -37.28 3.89
CA LEU A 302 -2.40 -37.70 4.03
C LEU A 302 -1.87 -36.99 5.28
N PRO A 303 -1.99 -37.64 6.46
CA PRO A 303 -1.66 -36.97 7.72
C PRO A 303 -0.21 -36.51 7.77
N MET A 304 0.00 -35.26 8.15
CA MET A 304 1.31 -34.68 8.36
C MET A 304 1.66 -34.67 9.85
N SER A 305 2.92 -34.85 10.14
CA SER A 305 3.42 -34.92 11.52
C SER A 305 4.62 -34.04 11.70
N ASN A 306 4.64 -33.31 12.81
CA ASN A 306 5.79 -32.50 13.20
C ASN A 306 6.15 -32.79 14.66
N THR A 307 7.46 -32.79 14.95
CA THR A 307 7.96 -32.89 16.33
C THR A 307 8.36 -31.50 16.82
N SER A 308 7.51 -30.90 17.64
CA SER A 308 7.74 -29.62 18.27
C SER A 308 8.40 -29.78 19.63
N LEU A 309 9.29 -28.84 19.97
CA LEU A 309 9.89 -28.75 21.31
C LEU A 309 9.06 -27.80 22.17
N LEU A 310 8.33 -28.35 23.15
CA LEU A 310 7.69 -27.60 24.20
C LEU A 310 8.71 -27.20 25.26
N ARG A 311 8.91 -25.91 25.50
CA ARG A 311 9.78 -25.40 26.56
C ARG A 311 8.96 -25.27 27.84
N VAL A 312 9.26 -26.12 28.85
CA VAL A 312 8.64 -26.06 30.15
C VAL A 312 9.62 -25.40 31.11
N LYS A 313 9.33 -24.20 31.54
CA LYS A 313 10.08 -23.47 32.55
C LYS A 313 9.56 -23.87 33.93
N VAL A 314 10.35 -24.68 34.63
CA VAL A 314 10.05 -25.07 36.01
C VAL A 314 10.62 -24.03 36.97
N CYS A 315 9.82 -23.54 37.86
CA CYS A 315 10.14 -22.44 38.76
C CYS A 315 9.64 -22.70 40.18
N GLN A 316 10.21 -21.97 41.16
CA GLN A 316 9.60 -21.86 42.48
C GLN A 316 8.39 -20.94 42.39
N CYS A 317 7.26 -21.39 42.94
CA CYS A 317 6.02 -20.61 42.92
C CYS A 317 5.70 -20.04 44.28
N ASP A 318 4.94 -18.96 44.24
CA ASP A 318 4.30 -18.38 45.43
C ASP A 318 3.03 -19.17 45.85
N HIS A 319 2.30 -18.67 46.84
CA HIS A 319 1.05 -19.28 47.31
C HIS A 319 -0.11 -19.22 46.34
N HIS A 320 0.02 -18.42 45.26
CA HIS A 320 -0.97 -18.27 44.20
C HIS A 320 -0.65 -19.14 43.00
N GLY A 321 0.51 -19.80 43.00
CA GLY A 321 0.95 -20.65 41.89
C GLY A 321 1.74 -19.91 40.80
N ASP A 322 2.10 -18.65 41.01
CA ASP A 322 2.87 -17.84 40.10
C ASP A 322 4.37 -18.05 40.29
N CYS A 323 5.12 -18.13 39.18
CA CYS A 323 6.57 -18.27 39.21
C CYS A 323 7.24 -17.06 39.89
N LEU A 324 8.06 -17.32 40.89
CA LEU A 324 8.91 -16.30 41.46
C LEU A 324 10.03 -15.93 40.48
N GLU A 325 9.94 -14.74 39.89
CA GLU A 325 11.01 -14.21 39.03
C GLU A 325 12.25 -13.93 39.89
N MET A 326 13.32 -14.68 39.69
CA MET A 326 14.60 -14.43 40.39
C MET A 326 15.22 -13.06 40.11
N GLY A 327 14.64 -12.28 39.15
CA GLY A 327 15.07 -10.91 38.82
C GLY A 327 14.42 -9.80 39.68
N LYS A 328 13.36 -10.10 40.42
CA LYS A 328 12.69 -9.11 41.30
C LYS A 328 13.29 -9.00 42.69
N ILE A 329 14.25 -9.85 43.08
CA ILE A 329 14.89 -9.80 44.42
C ILE A 329 15.89 -8.63 44.53
N ILE A 330 16.24 -7.96 43.42
CA ILE A 330 17.11 -6.76 43.48
C ILE A 330 16.30 -5.45 43.43
N ALA A 331 15.02 -5.51 43.34
CA ALA A 331 14.14 -4.38 43.66
C ALA A 331 13.64 -4.46 45.14
N VAL A 332 14.52 -4.83 46.07
CA VAL A 332 14.35 -4.34 47.42
C VAL A 332 14.39 -2.81 47.29
N GLY A 333 13.22 -2.22 47.27
CA GLY A 333 13.07 -0.79 47.14
C GLY A 333 14.09 -0.12 48.06
N LEU A 334 14.83 0.83 47.51
CA LEU A 334 15.46 1.85 48.32
C LEU A 334 14.37 2.32 49.26
N GLY A 335 14.42 1.83 50.51
CA GLY A 335 13.42 2.18 51.52
C GLY A 335 13.30 3.70 51.53
N THR A 336 12.14 4.20 51.82
CA THR A 336 11.88 5.64 51.93
C THR A 336 12.99 6.32 52.74
N GLU A 337 13.63 5.62 53.66
CA GLU A 337 14.79 6.05 54.42
C GLU A 337 16.05 6.29 53.58
N ALA A 338 16.34 5.44 52.55
CA ALA A 338 17.47 5.63 51.67
C ALA A 338 17.26 6.80 50.70
N ILE A 339 16.04 7.00 50.23
CA ILE A 339 15.68 8.15 49.39
C ILE A 339 15.81 9.44 50.19
N ILE A 340 15.34 9.44 51.44
CA ILE A 340 15.48 10.58 52.35
C ILE A 340 16.96 10.88 52.66
N ALA A 341 17.78 9.86 52.87
CA ALA A 341 19.22 10.03 53.09
C ALA A 341 19.93 10.61 51.84
N ILE A 342 19.59 10.17 50.61
CA ILE A 342 20.14 10.73 49.39
C ILE A 342 19.71 12.18 49.19
N LEU A 343 18.44 12.51 49.43
CA LEU A 343 17.93 13.87 49.35
C LEU A 343 18.60 14.80 50.37
N LEU A 344 18.81 14.33 51.63
CA LEU A 344 19.53 15.07 52.63
C LEU A 344 20.99 15.31 52.22
N CYS A 345 21.67 14.32 51.64
CA CYS A 345 23.03 14.49 51.12
C CYS A 345 23.09 15.53 50.00
N ILE A 346 22.12 15.53 49.10
CA ILE A 346 22.07 16.52 47.99
C ILE A 346 21.81 17.92 48.55
N ILE A 347 20.89 18.05 49.51
CA ILE A 347 20.58 19.35 50.13
C ILE A 347 21.81 19.87 50.90
N THR A 348 22.51 19.02 51.66
CA THR A 348 23.73 19.43 52.39
C THR A 348 24.84 19.86 51.42
N LEU A 349 25.04 19.16 50.31
CA LEU A 349 25.99 19.56 49.27
C LEU A 349 25.64 20.91 48.67
N LEU A 350 24.35 21.13 48.32
CA LEU A 350 23.89 22.42 47.77
C LEU A 350 24.12 23.56 48.79
N VAL A 351 23.85 23.34 50.08
CA VAL A 351 24.10 24.33 51.16
C VAL A 351 25.60 24.63 51.25
N LEU A 352 26.47 23.60 51.19
CA LEU A 352 27.91 23.79 51.22
C LEU A 352 28.42 24.58 50.01
N VAL A 353 27.88 24.29 48.80
CA VAL A 353 28.20 25.05 47.59
C VAL A 353 27.76 26.51 47.73
N LEU A 354 26.55 26.77 48.24
CA LEU A 354 26.06 28.12 48.48
C LEU A 354 26.93 28.87 49.50
N LEU A 355 27.31 28.21 50.60
CA LEU A 355 28.20 28.79 51.61
C LEU A 355 29.60 29.08 51.00
N PHE A 356 30.09 28.19 50.18
CA PHE A 356 31.37 28.38 49.45
C PHE A 356 31.31 29.58 48.49
N VAL A 357 30.22 29.70 47.71
CA VAL A 357 30.00 30.84 46.81
C VAL A 357 29.84 32.15 47.60
N MET A 358 29.12 32.12 48.74
CA MET A 358 29.02 33.29 49.63
C MET A 358 30.38 33.68 50.25
N TRP A 359 31.18 32.68 50.64
CA TRP A 359 32.52 32.90 51.15
C TRP A 359 33.45 33.48 50.07
N MET A 360 33.40 32.96 48.84
CA MET A 360 34.13 33.54 47.72
C MET A 360 33.68 34.98 47.42
N LYS A 361 32.36 35.26 47.36
CA LYS A 361 31.85 36.62 47.19
C LYS A 361 32.25 37.58 48.29
N ARG A 362 32.37 37.09 49.57
CA ARG A 362 32.91 37.89 50.67
C ARG A 362 34.38 38.17 50.50
N ARG A 363 35.13 37.18 50.07
CA ARG A 363 36.59 37.30 49.82
C ARG A 363 36.90 38.23 48.66
N ASP A 364 36.06 38.23 47.62
CA ASP A 364 36.18 39.15 46.48
C ASP A 364 35.83 40.59 46.89
N LYS A 365 34.83 40.80 47.76
CA LYS A 365 34.54 42.11 48.35
C LYS A 365 35.70 42.65 49.21
N GLU A 366 36.40 41.79 49.98
CA GLU A 366 37.58 42.17 50.71
C GLU A 366 38.78 42.48 49.84
N ARG A 367 38.90 41.83 48.68
CA ARG A 367 39.91 42.14 47.65
C ARG A 367 39.63 43.45 46.96
N GLN A 368 38.37 43.73 46.63
CA GLN A 368 37.97 45.03 46.04
C GLN A 368 38.11 46.19 47.01
N ALA A 369 37.94 45.98 48.31
CA ALA A 369 38.17 47.01 49.32
C ALA A 369 39.65 47.33 49.54
N LYS A 370 40.59 46.43 49.19
CA LYS A 370 42.03 46.64 49.24
C LYS A 370 42.64 47.25 47.96
N GLN A 371 41.88 47.31 46.86
CA GLN A 371 42.28 47.93 45.58
C GLN A 371 41.87 49.41 45.43
N LEU A 372 41.18 49.99 46.44
CA LEU A 372 40.78 51.40 46.42
C LEU A 372 41.80 52.34 47.06
N LEU A 373 43.07 51.93 47.17
CA LEU A 373 44.18 52.74 47.72
C LEU A 373 45.43 52.69 46.85
N ILE A 374 45.29 52.86 45.54
CA ILE A 374 46.41 53.16 44.61
C ILE A 374 45.88 54.12 43.55
N ASP A 375 46.62 55.22 43.42
CA ASP A 375 46.45 56.47 42.69
C ASP A 375 46.07 56.32 41.18
N PRO A 376 45.24 57.19 40.62
CA PRO A 376 44.82 57.14 39.24
C PRO A 376 45.74 58.01 38.36
N GLU A 377 46.85 57.48 37.91
CA GLU A 377 47.59 58.01 36.75
C GLU A 377 48.51 56.92 36.18
N ASP A 378 48.18 56.51 35.02
CA ASP A 378 48.83 55.60 34.06
C ASP A 378 48.03 54.28 33.83
N ASP A 379 47.10 54.33 32.88
CA ASP A 379 46.88 53.23 31.95
C ASP A 379 45.70 53.52 31.00
N ILE A 380 45.92 54.39 30.06
CA ILE A 380 44.99 54.54 28.89
C ILE A 380 45.44 53.66 27.72
N ARG A 381 46.42 52.76 27.96
CA ARG A 381 47.03 52.05 26.83
C ARG A 381 46.75 50.55 26.75
N ASP A 382 46.22 49.94 27.80
CA ASP A 382 45.94 48.48 27.80
C ASP A 382 44.49 48.08 27.58
N ASN A 383 43.56 49.06 27.46
CA ASN A 383 42.14 48.74 27.24
C ASN A 383 41.76 48.51 25.78
N ILE A 384 42.68 48.71 24.82
CA ILE A 384 42.39 48.50 23.39
C ILE A 384 42.69 47.06 22.92
N LEU A 385 43.56 46.37 23.63
CA LEU A 385 43.95 44.97 23.28
C LEU A 385 43.05 43.91 23.97
N LYS A 386 42.25 44.31 24.96
CA LYS A 386 41.31 43.37 25.59
C LYS A 386 39.90 43.29 24.97
N TYR A 387 39.62 44.21 24.03
CA TYR A 387 38.31 44.24 23.38
C TYR A 387 38.28 43.31 22.16
N ASP A 388 39.42 42.95 21.59
CA ASP A 388 39.50 42.02 20.46
C ASP A 388 39.53 40.53 20.89
N GLU A 389 39.83 40.24 22.18
CA GLU A 389 39.77 38.87 22.70
C GLU A 389 38.39 38.48 23.27
N GLU A 390 37.53 39.45 23.59
CA GLU A 390 36.13 39.16 23.97
C GLU A 390 35.16 39.10 22.79
N GLY A 391 35.63 39.45 21.56
CA GLY A 391 34.86 39.37 20.33
C GLY A 391 35.12 38.12 19.49
N GLY A 392 36.06 37.27 19.92
CA GLY A 392 36.15 35.89 19.44
C GLY A 392 34.96 35.15 20.01
N GLY A 393 33.88 35.12 19.24
CA GLY A 393 32.73 34.29 19.55
C GLY A 393 33.25 32.90 19.90
N GLU A 394 32.66 32.32 20.92
CA GLU A 394 32.68 30.89 21.09
C GLU A 394 32.51 30.32 19.69
N GLU A 395 33.50 29.55 19.22
CA GLU A 395 33.22 28.61 18.16
C GLU A 395 32.10 27.77 18.75
N ASP A 396 30.84 28.19 18.50
CA ASP A 396 29.73 27.28 18.48
C ASP A 396 30.26 26.16 17.60
N GLN A 397 30.61 25.05 18.22
CA GLN A 397 30.63 23.80 17.52
C GLN A 397 29.23 23.64 17.01
N ASP A 398 29.01 24.20 15.83
CA ASP A 398 27.85 23.94 15.05
C ASP A 398 27.77 22.44 14.95
N TYR A 399 26.91 21.88 15.78
CA TYR A 399 26.40 20.57 15.51
C TYR A 399 25.73 20.71 14.18
N ASP A 400 26.44 20.27 13.15
CA ASP A 400 25.95 20.26 11.78
C ASP A 400 24.74 19.33 11.71
N LEU A 401 23.58 19.91 11.96
CA LEU A 401 22.28 19.23 11.88
C LEU A 401 21.88 18.98 10.42
N SER A 402 22.71 19.36 9.44
CA SER A 402 22.47 19.09 8.03
C SER A 402 22.47 17.58 7.74
N GLN A 403 23.14 16.77 8.56
CA GLN A 403 23.05 15.31 8.50
C GLN A 403 21.70 14.73 8.94
N LEU A 404 20.94 15.46 9.76
CA LEU A 404 19.59 15.06 10.15
C LEU A 404 18.53 15.49 9.14
N GLN A 405 18.87 16.41 8.25
CA GLN A 405 17.96 16.85 7.17
C GLN A 405 18.13 16.07 5.87
N GLN A 406 19.13 15.19 5.79
CA GLN A 406 19.36 14.31 4.66
C GLN A 406 19.37 12.84 5.13
N PRO A 407 18.22 12.16 5.17
CA PRO A 407 18.15 10.76 5.57
C PRO A 407 19.02 9.84 4.71
N ASP A 408 19.32 10.22 3.48
CA ASP A 408 20.14 9.44 2.55
C ASP A 408 21.64 9.42 2.90
N ALA A 409 22.12 10.37 3.72
CA ALA A 409 23.54 10.40 4.13
C ALA A 409 23.87 9.33 5.18
N LEU A 410 22.91 8.92 6.00
CA LEU A 410 23.09 7.86 6.99
C LEU A 410 23.05 6.46 6.37
N GLU A 411 22.24 6.27 5.31
CA GLU A 411 22.22 5.00 4.58
C GLU A 411 23.50 4.78 3.77
N SER A 412 24.13 5.85 3.26
CA SER A 412 25.34 5.73 2.43
C SER A 412 26.56 5.22 3.22
N GLU A 413 26.67 5.50 4.51
CA GLU A 413 27.77 4.98 5.32
C GLU A 413 27.55 3.52 5.76
N CYS A 414 26.32 3.13 6.06
CA CYS A 414 26.01 1.73 6.36
C CYS A 414 26.16 0.81 5.14
N VAL A 415 25.79 1.31 3.96
CA VAL A 415 25.95 0.56 2.70
C VAL A 415 27.42 0.45 2.30
N LYS A 416 28.25 1.46 2.55
CA LYS A 416 29.70 1.40 2.26
C LYS A 416 30.44 0.36 3.08
N VAL A 417 30.03 0.08 4.30
CA VAL A 417 30.67 -0.95 5.15
C VAL A 417 30.27 -2.36 4.69
N GLY A 418 29.08 -2.55 4.13
CA GLY A 418 28.61 -3.82 3.56
C GLY A 418 29.23 -4.13 2.18
N ILE A 419 29.45 -3.12 1.35
CA ILE A 419 29.93 -3.26 -0.03
C ILE A 419 31.45 -3.52 -0.06
N ARG A 420 32.23 -3.10 0.93
CA ARG A 420 33.69 -3.39 0.98
C ARG A 420 34.05 -4.87 1.04
N ARG A 421 33.12 -5.75 1.36
CA ARG A 421 33.33 -7.21 1.32
C ARG A 421 33.04 -7.86 -0.03
N LEU A 422 32.39 -7.13 -0.95
CA LEU A 422 32.05 -7.67 -2.28
C LEU A 422 32.98 -7.14 -3.38
N ASP A 423 33.86 -6.17 -3.08
CA ASP A 423 34.72 -5.52 -4.06
C ASP A 423 36.14 -6.12 -4.16
N GLU A 424 36.37 -7.31 -3.61
CA GLU A 424 37.53 -8.10 -3.97
C GLU A 424 37.31 -8.87 -5.28
N ARG A 425 37.03 -8.15 -6.37
CA ARG A 425 37.22 -8.66 -7.72
C ARG A 425 38.52 -8.05 -8.27
N PRO A 426 39.35 -8.86 -8.93
CA PRO A 426 40.57 -8.36 -9.48
C PRO A 426 40.28 -7.37 -10.59
N LEU A 427 41.01 -6.25 -10.53
CA LEU A 427 41.05 -5.21 -11.53
C LEU A 427 41.39 -5.78 -12.90
N HIS A 428 40.45 -5.71 -13.85
CA HIS A 428 40.73 -5.82 -15.26
C HIS A 428 40.14 -4.62 -16.00
N HIS A 429 41.07 -3.81 -16.47
CA HIS A 429 41.02 -2.85 -17.57
C HIS A 429 39.97 -1.75 -17.63
N ASP A 430 40.55 -0.56 -17.53
CA ASP A 430 40.03 0.74 -17.91
C ASP A 430 39.26 0.73 -19.23
N HIS A 431 37.94 0.93 -19.16
CA HIS A 431 37.19 1.57 -20.22
C HIS A 431 36.67 2.89 -19.66
N GLN A 432 37.34 3.99 -20.04
CA GLN A 432 36.86 5.34 -19.81
C GLN A 432 35.58 5.57 -20.56
N TYR A 433 34.47 5.63 -19.83
CA TYR A 433 33.26 6.24 -20.34
C TYR A 433 33.42 7.78 -20.31
N PRO A 434 33.02 8.49 -21.36
CA PRO A 434 33.06 9.94 -21.34
C PRO A 434 32.12 10.51 -20.30
N ILE A 435 32.66 11.17 -19.28
CA ILE A 435 31.90 11.88 -18.25
C ILE A 435 31.26 13.11 -18.91
N ARG A 436 29.93 13.08 -19.12
CA ARG A 436 29.18 14.28 -19.46
C ARG A 436 29.01 15.13 -18.20
N SER A 437 29.49 16.37 -18.28
CA SER A 437 29.57 17.33 -17.18
C SER A 437 28.32 18.22 -17.02
N THR A 438 27.11 17.72 -17.23
CA THR A 438 25.88 18.50 -16.93
C THR A 438 24.78 17.55 -16.50
N ALA A 439 24.31 17.74 -15.27
CA ALA A 439 23.10 17.06 -14.78
C ALA A 439 21.89 17.55 -15.57
N PRO A 440 20.99 16.64 -16.03
CA PRO A 440 19.78 17.04 -16.71
C PRO A 440 18.81 17.75 -15.75
N HIS A 441 18.07 18.72 -16.28
CA HIS A 441 17.00 19.41 -15.55
C HIS A 441 15.91 18.41 -15.13
N PRO A 442 15.24 18.62 -13.97
CA PRO A 442 14.11 17.79 -13.57
C PRO A 442 12.95 17.98 -14.56
N GLY A 443 12.74 17.04 -15.43
CA GLY A 443 11.75 17.03 -16.52
C GLY A 443 12.20 16.24 -17.75
N ASP A 444 13.50 16.09 -17.94
CA ASP A 444 14.09 15.47 -19.14
C ASP A 444 14.53 14.00 -18.92
N ILE A 445 13.95 13.31 -17.95
CA ILE A 445 14.29 11.90 -17.68
C ILE A 445 13.95 11.02 -18.89
N GLY A 446 12.86 11.34 -19.62
CA GLY A 446 12.46 10.63 -20.81
C GLY A 446 13.48 10.74 -21.94
N ASP A 447 13.97 11.95 -22.21
CA ASP A 447 14.97 12.22 -23.22
C ASP A 447 16.34 11.63 -22.85
N PHE A 448 16.70 11.64 -21.56
CA PHE A 448 17.92 11.01 -21.07
C PHE A 448 17.90 9.49 -21.26
N ILE A 449 16.76 8.83 -20.96
CA ILE A 449 16.58 7.39 -21.16
C ILE A 449 16.61 7.07 -22.66
N TYR A 450 15.94 7.88 -23.47
CA TYR A 450 15.87 7.69 -24.91
C TYR A 450 17.26 7.85 -25.59
N GLU A 451 18.01 8.88 -25.20
CA GLU A 451 19.40 9.06 -25.70
C GLU A 451 20.34 7.96 -25.18
N GLY A 452 20.14 7.49 -23.93
CA GLY A 452 20.92 6.38 -23.37
C GLY A 452 20.68 5.06 -24.10
N LEU A 453 19.42 4.74 -24.41
CA LEU A 453 19.05 3.55 -25.19
C LEU A 453 19.58 3.61 -26.61
N LYS A 454 19.48 4.78 -27.26
CA LYS A 454 20.00 4.98 -28.60
C LYS A 454 21.52 4.88 -28.69
N ALA A 455 22.23 5.28 -27.62
CA ALA A 455 23.67 5.11 -27.52
C ALA A 455 24.07 3.63 -27.33
N ALA A 456 23.28 2.86 -26.58
CA ALA A 456 23.48 1.43 -26.38
C ALA A 456 23.22 0.62 -27.66
N ASP A 457 22.21 0.99 -28.47
CA ASP A 457 21.90 0.35 -29.74
C ASP A 457 23.00 0.53 -30.81
N HIS A 458 23.87 1.52 -30.65
CA HIS A 458 24.97 1.79 -31.56
C HIS A 458 26.33 1.32 -31.04
N ASP A 459 26.39 0.69 -29.86
CA ASP A 459 27.60 0.12 -29.30
C ASP A 459 27.73 -1.37 -29.69
N PRO A 460 28.67 -1.72 -30.61
CA PRO A 460 28.83 -3.09 -31.05
C PRO A 460 29.38 -4.04 -29.97
N THR A 461 29.69 -3.53 -28.76
CA THR A 461 30.20 -4.30 -27.64
C THR A 461 29.18 -4.51 -26.52
N ALA A 462 27.97 -3.92 -26.66
CA ALA A 462 26.92 -4.08 -25.68
C ALA A 462 26.34 -5.51 -25.72
N PRO A 463 26.13 -6.18 -24.57
CA PRO A 463 25.48 -7.47 -24.55
C PRO A 463 24.02 -7.33 -25.00
N PRO A 464 23.46 -8.35 -25.68
CA PRO A 464 22.05 -8.31 -26.05
C PRO A 464 21.18 -8.28 -24.81
N TYR A 465 20.14 -7.47 -24.84
CA TYR A 465 19.10 -7.46 -23.82
C TYR A 465 18.27 -8.72 -23.99
N ASP A 466 18.25 -9.59 -22.95
CA ASP A 466 17.29 -10.67 -22.81
C ASP A 466 15.97 -10.16 -22.19
#